data_2458e74a35573e990f9aa3ec4bf6a3d7
#
_entry.id   2458e74a35573e990f9aa3ec4bf6a3d7
#
_cell.length_a   1.000
_cell.length_b   1.000
_cell.length_c   1.000
_cell.angle_alpha   90.00
_cell.angle_beta   90.00
_cell.angle_gamma   90.00
#
_symmetry.space_group_name_H-M   'P 1'
#
loop_
_entity.id
_entity.type
_entity.pdbx_description
1 polymer ?
#
loop_
_entity_poly.entity_id
_entity_poly.type
_entity_poly.pdbx_seq_one_letter_code
_entity_poly.pdbx_strand_id
1 'polypeptide(L)'
;MENRTFELEGNIVDVVNRRIFQGRVTVSDGVITGIREEKVSATNFILPGLVDAHIHIESSMLIPSEFARLAVVHGTVATVSDPHEIANVLGVPGIKFMIANGSKVPFKFSFGASSCVPATKFETAGAELGLNEITSLLAMDEIRYLSEMMNFPGILYNDPEVIAKLEAAKKAGKPIDGHAPGLRGEEARKYIEAGITTDHECFTKPEALDKIRYGMKILIREGSAAKNFEALCSLIDEYPEMVMLCSDDKHPNDLATGHINELVVRALKKGSDFMNVIRSCTFHPVNHYKLPVGLLQPGDPADLILIDNPEHFNVLATYVNGIKVAENGKTFIESVKENPSNNFRTSPITTEDIRVPVLPGDIRVQRALDGQLITEEIHVTPKIVNGIVVSDPSRDLLKLVVRNRYNLAPPAVGFVNGFGLRRGAIASCVAHDSHNIVATGADDTSITHAINLIIDSKGGISLVDGEHEMVIPLPFAGIMSGQDGYSIAQLYEEMDQWTKRLGSELRAPYMTLSFMALLVIPNLKLSDQGLFDGRKFVFTSLFC
;
A
#
# COMPACT_ATOMS: atom_id res chain seq x y z
N MET A 1 30.84 -22.07 2.55
CA MET A 1 29.98 -21.34 3.53
C MET A 1 30.43 -21.79 4.90
N GLU A 2 30.84 -20.86 5.76
CA GLU A 2 31.19 -21.21 7.14
C GLU A 2 29.92 -21.70 7.83
N ASN A 3 30.05 -22.85 8.54
CA ASN A 3 28.95 -23.46 9.30
C ASN A 3 28.57 -22.49 10.43
N ARG A 4 27.49 -21.69 10.24
CA ARG A 4 27.07 -20.66 11.18
C ARG A 4 26.11 -21.27 12.18
N THR A 5 26.67 -21.79 13.28
CA THR A 5 25.88 -22.25 14.42
C THR A 5 25.93 -21.23 15.54
N PHE A 6 24.75 -20.87 16.10
CA PHE A 6 24.63 -19.99 17.26
C PHE A 6 23.43 -20.37 18.12
N GLU A 7 23.42 -19.87 19.33
CA GLU A 7 22.32 -20.08 20.27
C GLU A 7 21.77 -18.73 20.76
N LEU A 8 20.46 -18.69 21.00
CA LEU A 8 19.75 -17.57 21.59
C LEU A 8 19.04 -18.03 22.85
N GLU A 9 19.14 -17.24 23.92
CA GLU A 9 18.49 -17.49 25.21
C GLU A 9 17.41 -16.44 25.48
N GLY A 10 16.29 -16.84 26.06
CA GLY A 10 15.22 -15.90 26.42
C GLY A 10 13.91 -16.59 26.75
N ASN A 11 12.86 -15.78 26.82
CA ASN A 11 11.48 -16.23 26.89
C ASN A 11 11.00 -16.55 25.46
N ILE A 12 10.83 -17.84 25.17
CA ILE A 12 10.45 -18.32 23.84
C ILE A 12 8.93 -18.22 23.69
N VAL A 13 8.45 -17.51 22.68
CA VAL A 13 7.02 -17.35 22.35
C VAL A 13 6.65 -18.39 21.29
N ASP A 14 6.11 -19.51 21.72
CA ASP A 14 5.63 -20.60 20.87
C ASP A 14 4.20 -20.27 20.39
N VAL A 15 4.09 -19.62 19.24
CA VAL A 15 2.81 -19.21 18.64
C VAL A 15 1.99 -20.38 18.14
N VAL A 16 2.61 -21.54 17.90
CA VAL A 16 1.93 -22.78 17.45
C VAL A 16 1.17 -23.40 18.60
N ASN A 17 1.83 -23.57 19.75
CA ASN A 17 1.25 -24.19 20.94
C ASN A 17 0.68 -23.19 21.95
N ARG A 18 0.70 -21.90 21.64
CA ARG A 18 0.16 -20.78 22.47
C ARG A 18 0.75 -20.77 23.89
N ARG A 19 2.06 -20.87 24.02
CA ARG A 19 2.75 -20.86 25.33
C ARG A 19 4.02 -20.01 25.30
N ILE A 20 4.44 -19.55 26.46
CA ILE A 20 5.70 -18.83 26.67
C ILE A 20 6.49 -19.59 27.74
N PHE A 21 7.76 -19.85 27.47
CA PHE A 21 8.64 -20.55 28.40
C PHE A 21 10.08 -20.07 28.25
N GLN A 22 10.86 -20.21 29.32
CA GLN A 22 12.29 -19.91 29.26
C GLN A 22 13.04 -21.03 28.54
N GLY A 23 13.99 -20.66 27.71
CA GLY A 23 14.73 -21.67 26.99
C GLY A 23 15.82 -21.14 26.07
N ARG A 24 16.33 -22.05 25.27
CA ARG A 24 17.41 -21.83 24.31
C ARG A 24 16.99 -22.33 22.93
N VAL A 25 17.21 -21.48 21.92
CA VAL A 25 17.02 -21.82 20.51
C VAL A 25 18.39 -22.01 19.87
N THR A 26 18.63 -23.16 19.28
CA THR A 26 19.86 -23.48 18.53
C THR A 26 19.58 -23.38 17.05
N VAL A 27 20.37 -22.57 16.34
CA VAL A 27 20.29 -22.35 14.89
C VAL A 27 21.59 -22.87 14.25
N SER A 28 21.46 -23.65 13.18
CA SER A 28 22.58 -24.08 12.35
C SER A 28 22.21 -23.96 10.87
N ASP A 29 23.08 -23.34 10.07
CA ASP A 29 22.91 -23.16 8.62
C ASP A 29 21.54 -22.57 8.23
N GLY A 30 21.07 -21.60 9.02
CA GLY A 30 19.83 -20.89 8.75
C GLY A 30 18.55 -21.59 9.21
N VAL A 31 18.67 -22.78 9.82
CA VAL A 31 17.55 -23.61 10.29
C VAL A 31 17.59 -23.75 11.82
N ILE A 32 16.44 -23.74 12.45
CA ILE A 32 16.30 -24.05 13.88
C ILE A 32 16.49 -25.56 14.07
N THR A 33 17.60 -25.94 14.67
CA THR A 33 17.94 -27.35 14.90
C THR A 33 17.46 -27.89 16.24
N GLY A 34 17.15 -27.00 17.19
CA GLY A 34 16.66 -27.42 18.51
C GLY A 34 16.08 -26.26 19.31
N ILE A 35 15.07 -26.57 20.10
CA ILE A 35 14.51 -25.69 21.11
C ILE A 35 14.48 -26.47 22.42
N ARG A 36 15.14 -25.93 23.44
CA ARG A 36 15.26 -26.61 24.75
C ARG A 36 14.66 -25.71 25.83
N GLU A 37 13.66 -26.24 26.52
CA GLU A 37 13.06 -25.60 27.69
C GLU A 37 14.01 -25.77 28.88
N GLU A 38 14.56 -24.68 29.38
CA GLU A 38 15.48 -24.65 30.52
C GLU A 38 15.48 -23.23 31.14
N LYS A 39 15.89 -23.13 32.40
CA LYS A 39 16.07 -21.83 33.05
C LYS A 39 17.25 -21.08 32.43
N VAL A 40 17.01 -19.87 32.02
CA VAL A 40 18.02 -18.95 31.46
C VAL A 40 18.05 -17.65 32.24
N SER A 41 19.16 -16.91 32.16
CA SER A 41 19.30 -15.59 32.82
C SER A 41 18.79 -14.44 31.94
N ALA A 42 18.66 -14.68 30.64
CA ALA A 42 18.19 -13.68 29.70
C ALA A 42 16.70 -13.36 29.93
N THR A 43 16.34 -12.09 29.87
CA THR A 43 14.98 -11.57 30.11
C THR A 43 14.25 -11.17 28.83
N ASN A 44 14.97 -11.09 27.70
CA ASN A 44 14.40 -10.80 26.39
C ASN A 44 13.45 -11.93 25.92
N PHE A 45 12.65 -11.59 24.92
CA PHE A 45 11.72 -12.54 24.29
C PHE A 45 12.21 -12.89 22.88
N ILE A 46 12.03 -14.15 22.52
CA ILE A 46 12.32 -14.69 21.18
C ILE A 46 10.99 -15.06 20.53
N LEU A 47 10.67 -14.42 19.40
CA LEU A 47 9.43 -14.60 18.67
C LEU A 47 9.71 -15.00 17.21
N PRO A 48 8.75 -15.62 16.49
CA PRO A 48 8.79 -15.60 15.03
C PRO A 48 8.86 -14.17 14.52
N GLY A 49 9.52 -13.95 13.38
CA GLY A 49 9.55 -12.65 12.72
C GLY A 49 8.15 -12.20 12.28
N LEU A 50 7.91 -10.91 12.31
CA LEU A 50 6.62 -10.33 11.94
C LEU A 50 6.41 -10.42 10.42
N VAL A 51 5.16 -10.62 10.01
CA VAL A 51 4.71 -10.67 8.61
C VAL A 51 3.69 -9.58 8.38
N ASP A 52 3.90 -8.76 7.37
CA ASP A 52 2.88 -7.87 6.84
C ASP A 52 1.97 -8.65 5.89
N ALA A 53 0.70 -8.78 6.26
CA ALA A 53 -0.23 -9.66 5.55
C ALA A 53 -0.81 -9.07 4.26
N HIS A 54 -0.59 -7.79 3.98
CA HIS A 54 -0.96 -7.12 2.73
C HIS A 54 -0.27 -5.75 2.61
N ILE A 55 0.47 -5.54 1.52
CA ILE A 55 1.17 -4.27 1.26
C ILE A 55 1.38 -4.04 -0.24
N HIS A 56 1.30 -2.76 -0.63
CA HIS A 56 1.84 -2.23 -1.87
C HIS A 56 3.20 -1.59 -1.58
N ILE A 57 4.29 -2.34 -1.87
CA ILE A 57 5.66 -1.86 -1.60
C ILE A 57 5.93 -0.53 -2.31
N GLU A 58 5.37 -0.37 -3.49
CA GLU A 58 5.48 0.82 -4.35
C GLU A 58 5.01 2.10 -3.66
N SER A 59 4.01 2.00 -2.79
CA SER A 59 3.52 3.14 -1.99
C SER A 59 4.56 3.69 -1.01
N SER A 60 5.56 2.88 -0.66
CA SER A 60 6.74 3.35 0.08
C SER A 60 7.70 4.16 -0.76
N MET A 61 7.47 4.28 -2.09
CA MET A 61 8.36 4.91 -3.06
C MET A 61 9.74 4.24 -3.14
N LEU A 62 9.88 3.01 -2.66
CA LEU A 62 11.13 2.26 -2.61
C LEU A 62 11.02 0.96 -3.42
N ILE A 63 12.12 0.58 -4.09
CA ILE A 63 12.22 -0.77 -4.63
C ILE A 63 12.30 -1.81 -3.49
N PRO A 64 11.92 -3.08 -3.72
CA PRO A 64 11.87 -4.09 -2.66
C PRO A 64 13.13 -4.20 -1.79
N SER A 65 14.31 -4.13 -2.39
CA SER A 65 15.57 -4.22 -1.64
C SER A 65 15.76 -3.05 -0.66
N GLU A 66 15.33 -1.83 -0.98
CA GLU A 66 15.40 -0.68 -0.08
C GLU A 66 14.26 -0.72 0.96
N PHE A 67 13.06 -1.16 0.56
CA PHE A 67 11.97 -1.42 1.51
C PHE A 67 12.39 -2.39 2.62
N ALA A 68 13.04 -3.51 2.26
CA ALA A 68 13.51 -4.50 3.23
C ALA A 68 14.44 -3.90 4.28
N ARG A 69 15.31 -2.95 3.90
CA ARG A 69 16.25 -2.28 4.81
C ARG A 69 15.54 -1.49 5.92
N LEU A 70 14.40 -0.89 5.61
CA LEU A 70 13.59 -0.17 6.58
C LEU A 70 12.70 -1.13 7.39
N ALA A 71 12.14 -2.15 6.77
CA ALA A 71 11.20 -3.07 7.42
C ALA A 71 11.85 -3.96 8.49
N VAL A 72 13.09 -4.45 8.23
CA VAL A 72 13.75 -5.39 9.15
C VAL A 72 14.12 -4.79 10.50
N VAL A 73 14.33 -3.49 10.59
CA VAL A 73 14.65 -2.83 11.87
C VAL A 73 13.45 -2.82 12.82
N HIS A 74 12.25 -3.00 12.27
CA HIS A 74 10.99 -3.11 12.99
C HIS A 74 10.54 -4.55 13.25
N GLY A 75 11.41 -5.53 12.93
CA GLY A 75 11.12 -6.95 13.15
C GLY A 75 10.30 -7.63 12.06
N THR A 76 9.99 -6.95 10.96
CA THR A 76 9.31 -7.57 9.82
C THR A 76 10.32 -8.37 9.00
N VAL A 77 10.01 -9.65 8.76
CA VAL A 77 10.86 -10.58 8.00
C VAL A 77 10.26 -10.99 6.67
N ALA A 78 8.95 -10.74 6.50
CA ALA A 78 8.23 -11.12 5.29
C ALA A 78 7.04 -10.18 5.02
N THR A 79 6.63 -10.15 3.74
CA THR A 79 5.43 -9.45 3.28
C THR A 79 4.62 -10.31 2.32
N VAL A 80 3.30 -10.12 2.34
CA VAL A 80 2.37 -10.51 1.28
C VAL A 80 2.12 -9.27 0.43
N SER A 81 2.76 -9.21 -0.73
CA SER A 81 2.87 -7.97 -1.52
C SER A 81 2.08 -8.07 -2.80
N ASP A 82 1.17 -7.11 -3.01
CA ASP A 82 0.49 -6.97 -4.30
C ASP A 82 1.23 -5.96 -5.18
N PRO A 83 1.88 -6.39 -6.27
CA PRO A 83 2.64 -5.51 -7.15
C PRO A 83 1.77 -4.90 -8.26
N HIS A 84 0.47 -4.64 -8.04
CA HIS A 84 -0.40 -4.14 -9.09
C HIS A 84 -0.03 -2.71 -9.52
N GLU A 85 0.59 -1.93 -8.65
CA GLU A 85 0.99 -0.56 -8.95
C GLU A 85 2.05 -0.53 -10.06
N ILE A 86 3.14 -1.26 -9.92
CA ILE A 86 4.13 -1.38 -11.00
C ILE A 86 3.56 -2.15 -12.20
N ALA A 87 2.63 -3.07 -11.98
CA ALA A 87 1.97 -3.81 -13.06
C ALA A 87 1.11 -2.89 -13.93
N ASN A 88 0.44 -1.88 -13.36
CA ASN A 88 -0.27 -0.86 -14.11
C ASN A 88 0.64 -0.04 -15.02
N VAL A 89 1.93 0.10 -14.69
CA VAL A 89 2.90 0.86 -15.50
C VAL A 89 3.62 -0.02 -16.52
N LEU A 90 4.11 -1.20 -16.10
CA LEU A 90 5.04 -2.04 -16.87
C LEU A 90 4.50 -3.45 -17.17
N GLY A 91 3.32 -3.83 -16.67
CA GLY A 91 2.76 -5.16 -16.84
C GLY A 91 3.58 -6.27 -16.16
N VAL A 92 3.58 -7.46 -16.75
CA VAL A 92 4.34 -8.63 -16.26
C VAL A 92 5.84 -8.33 -16.06
N PRO A 93 6.54 -7.56 -16.92
CA PRO A 93 7.92 -7.12 -16.64
C PRO A 93 8.10 -6.39 -15.31
N GLY A 94 7.12 -5.57 -14.91
CA GLY A 94 7.14 -4.88 -13.61
C GLY A 94 7.09 -5.86 -12.43
N ILE A 95 6.16 -6.81 -12.47
CA ILE A 95 6.05 -7.87 -11.44
C ILE A 95 7.36 -8.68 -11.35
N LYS A 96 7.93 -9.06 -12.50
CA LYS A 96 9.21 -9.78 -12.54
C LYS A 96 10.37 -8.96 -12.00
N PHE A 97 10.37 -7.63 -12.18
CA PHE A 97 11.35 -6.75 -11.56
C PHE A 97 11.23 -6.80 -10.03
N MET A 98 10.02 -6.70 -9.48
CA MET A 98 9.81 -6.78 -8.02
C MET A 98 10.34 -8.09 -7.44
N ILE A 99 10.04 -9.22 -8.07
CA ILE A 99 10.54 -10.54 -7.70
C ILE A 99 12.07 -10.58 -7.75
N ALA A 100 12.66 -10.16 -8.87
CA ALA A 100 14.10 -10.23 -9.11
C ALA A 100 14.88 -9.30 -8.17
N ASN A 101 14.36 -8.09 -7.87
CA ASN A 101 15.00 -7.18 -6.93
C ASN A 101 14.87 -7.71 -5.49
N GLY A 102 13.68 -8.15 -5.09
CA GLY A 102 13.43 -8.69 -3.76
C GLY A 102 14.29 -9.93 -3.43
N SER A 103 14.58 -10.78 -4.42
CA SER A 103 15.41 -11.97 -4.23
C SER A 103 16.89 -11.68 -3.93
N LYS A 104 17.35 -10.43 -4.11
CA LYS A 104 18.75 -10.02 -3.88
C LYS A 104 19.08 -9.73 -2.42
N VAL A 105 18.09 -9.67 -1.56
CA VAL A 105 18.26 -9.32 -0.14
C VAL A 105 17.69 -10.40 0.78
N PRO A 106 18.22 -10.57 2.00
CA PRO A 106 17.70 -11.51 2.97
C PRO A 106 16.40 -11.00 3.61
N PHE A 107 15.32 -11.05 2.84
CA PHE A 107 13.96 -10.71 3.24
C PHE A 107 12.99 -11.58 2.42
N LYS A 108 11.81 -11.91 2.93
CA LYS A 108 10.89 -12.85 2.28
C LYS A 108 9.70 -12.12 1.67
N PHE A 109 9.82 -11.78 0.40
CA PHE A 109 8.70 -11.24 -0.36
C PHE A 109 7.84 -12.36 -0.93
N SER A 110 6.53 -12.27 -0.73
CA SER A 110 5.54 -13.18 -1.32
C SER A 110 4.63 -12.36 -2.21
N PHE A 111 4.93 -12.35 -3.51
CA PHE A 111 4.18 -11.56 -4.48
C PHE A 111 2.92 -12.27 -4.96
N GLY A 112 1.88 -11.47 -5.29
CA GLY A 112 0.66 -11.91 -5.91
C GLY A 112 0.65 -11.72 -7.43
N ALA A 113 -0.28 -12.39 -8.11
CA ALA A 113 -0.64 -12.10 -9.49
C ALA A 113 -1.71 -11.00 -9.49
N SER A 114 -1.40 -9.83 -10.02
CA SER A 114 -2.27 -8.64 -9.97
C SER A 114 -3.54 -8.83 -10.79
N SER A 115 -4.68 -8.99 -10.12
CA SER A 115 -5.95 -9.41 -10.70
C SER A 115 -6.63 -8.36 -11.58
N CYS A 116 -6.44 -7.08 -11.24
CA CYS A 116 -7.15 -5.93 -11.83
C CYS A 116 -6.15 -4.89 -12.37
N VAL A 117 -5.65 -5.11 -13.59
CA VAL A 117 -4.72 -4.20 -14.29
C VAL A 117 -5.24 -4.01 -15.73
N PRO A 118 -5.73 -2.80 -16.07
CA PRO A 118 -6.06 -1.68 -15.19
C PRO A 118 -7.22 -1.99 -14.24
N ALA A 119 -7.38 -1.18 -13.20
CA ALA A 119 -8.50 -1.31 -12.27
C ALA A 119 -9.85 -1.09 -12.96
N THR A 120 -9.92 -0.17 -13.94
CA THR A 120 -11.11 0.12 -14.74
C THR A 120 -10.76 0.39 -16.21
N LYS A 121 -11.79 0.34 -17.08
CA LYS A 121 -11.69 0.76 -18.50
C LYS A 121 -11.84 2.28 -18.71
N PHE A 122 -12.06 3.03 -17.66
CA PHE A 122 -12.31 4.48 -17.68
C PHE A 122 -11.05 5.32 -17.37
N GLU A 123 -9.90 4.69 -17.42
CA GLU A 123 -8.59 5.31 -17.22
C GLU A 123 -7.56 4.67 -18.16
N THR A 124 -6.46 5.38 -18.41
CA THR A 124 -5.36 4.85 -19.20
C THR A 124 -4.26 4.35 -18.28
N ALA A 125 -3.93 3.06 -18.37
CA ALA A 125 -2.77 2.46 -17.72
C ALA A 125 -1.65 2.18 -18.75
N GLY A 126 -0.46 1.85 -18.25
CA GLY A 126 0.70 1.50 -19.08
C GLY A 126 0.67 0.07 -19.61
N ALA A 127 -0.14 -0.80 -19.01
CA ALA A 127 -0.29 -2.20 -19.39
C ALA A 127 -1.68 -2.75 -19.05
N GLU A 128 -1.96 -3.95 -19.55
CA GLU A 128 -3.15 -4.73 -19.23
C GLU A 128 -2.76 -6.18 -18.92
N LEU A 129 -3.37 -6.78 -17.89
CA LEU A 129 -3.19 -8.18 -17.52
C LEU A 129 -4.48 -8.97 -17.73
N GLY A 130 -4.57 -9.67 -18.83
CA GLY A 130 -5.66 -10.58 -19.13
C GLY A 130 -5.49 -11.97 -18.50
N LEU A 131 -6.39 -12.89 -18.83
CA LEU A 131 -6.37 -14.26 -18.28
C LEU A 131 -5.06 -15.02 -18.58
N ASN A 132 -4.44 -14.78 -19.74
CA ASN A 132 -3.21 -15.47 -20.13
C ASN A 132 -2.01 -15.04 -19.25
N GLU A 133 -1.88 -13.75 -19.01
CA GLU A 133 -0.85 -13.17 -18.13
C GLU A 133 -1.04 -13.68 -16.69
N ILE A 134 -2.25 -13.62 -16.16
CA ILE A 134 -2.60 -14.12 -14.82
C ILE A 134 -2.31 -15.61 -14.69
N THR A 135 -2.70 -16.43 -15.68
CA THR A 135 -2.44 -17.87 -15.65
C THR A 135 -0.94 -18.16 -15.65
N SER A 136 -0.17 -17.41 -16.45
CA SER A 136 1.29 -17.55 -16.52
C SER A 136 1.97 -17.14 -15.22
N LEU A 137 1.52 -16.06 -14.59
CA LEU A 137 2.03 -15.62 -13.28
C LEU A 137 1.68 -16.65 -12.19
N LEU A 138 0.45 -17.13 -12.14
CA LEU A 138 0.03 -18.14 -11.16
C LEU A 138 0.78 -19.47 -11.29
N ALA A 139 1.40 -19.76 -12.43
CA ALA A 139 2.24 -20.94 -12.62
C ALA A 139 3.67 -20.78 -12.04
N MET A 140 4.08 -19.56 -11.66
CA MET A 140 5.39 -19.28 -11.06
C MET A 140 5.38 -19.62 -9.56
N ASP A 141 6.48 -20.18 -9.05
CA ASP A 141 6.62 -20.51 -7.63
C ASP A 141 6.73 -19.27 -6.73
N GLU A 142 7.25 -18.17 -7.25
CA GLU A 142 7.41 -16.89 -6.55
C GLU A 142 6.07 -16.16 -6.36
N ILE A 143 5.07 -16.48 -7.17
CA ILE A 143 3.70 -15.94 -7.04
C ILE A 143 2.93 -16.84 -6.09
N ARG A 144 2.48 -16.28 -4.97
CA ARG A 144 1.85 -17.06 -3.89
C ARG A 144 0.33 -17.05 -3.89
N TYR A 145 -0.29 -16.05 -4.51
CA TYR A 145 -1.73 -15.83 -4.46
C TYR A 145 -2.21 -15.02 -5.67
N LEU A 146 -3.52 -14.96 -5.90
CA LEU A 146 -4.14 -13.96 -6.76
C LEU A 146 -4.39 -12.73 -5.91
N SER A 147 -3.79 -11.60 -6.29
CA SER A 147 -3.89 -10.36 -5.56
C SER A 147 -5.32 -9.81 -5.55
N GLU A 148 -5.54 -8.80 -4.76
CA GLU A 148 -6.85 -8.25 -4.44
C GLU A 148 -7.78 -8.10 -5.65
N MET A 149 -8.97 -8.70 -5.53
CA MET A 149 -10.01 -8.64 -6.54
C MET A 149 -10.88 -7.41 -6.32
N MET A 150 -10.40 -6.25 -6.79
CA MET A 150 -11.11 -4.97 -6.70
C MET A 150 -12.39 -4.92 -7.53
N ASN A 151 -12.48 -5.71 -8.60
CA ASN A 151 -13.67 -5.76 -9.44
C ASN A 151 -14.77 -6.64 -8.83
N PHE A 152 -15.21 -6.31 -7.59
CA PHE A 152 -16.35 -7.00 -6.96
C PHE A 152 -17.66 -6.87 -7.77
N PRO A 153 -17.96 -5.77 -8.50
CA PRO A 153 -19.13 -5.75 -9.38
C PRO A 153 -19.06 -6.83 -10.45
N GLY A 154 -17.89 -7.07 -11.03
CA GLY A 154 -17.70 -8.15 -12.02
C GLY A 154 -18.05 -9.54 -11.45
N ILE A 155 -17.76 -9.78 -10.16
CA ILE A 155 -18.18 -11.02 -9.48
C ILE A 155 -19.69 -11.04 -9.27
N LEU A 156 -20.28 -9.96 -8.79
CA LEU A 156 -21.72 -9.88 -8.51
C LEU A 156 -22.55 -10.07 -9.78
N TYR A 157 -22.07 -9.59 -10.92
CA TYR A 157 -22.74 -9.69 -12.23
C TYR A 157 -22.20 -10.80 -13.12
N ASN A 158 -21.30 -11.66 -12.62
CA ASN A 158 -20.71 -12.81 -13.32
C ASN A 158 -19.97 -12.41 -14.61
N ASP A 159 -19.10 -11.39 -14.53
CA ASP A 159 -18.20 -11.03 -15.65
C ASP A 159 -17.32 -12.24 -16.02
N PRO A 160 -17.35 -12.71 -17.30
CA PRO A 160 -16.66 -13.93 -17.68
C PRO A 160 -15.14 -13.88 -17.48
N GLU A 161 -14.50 -12.71 -17.67
CA GLU A 161 -13.06 -12.55 -17.49
C GLU A 161 -12.67 -12.61 -16.02
N VAL A 162 -13.43 -11.92 -15.17
CA VAL A 162 -13.22 -11.93 -13.71
C VAL A 162 -13.36 -13.34 -13.17
N ILE A 163 -14.44 -14.05 -13.52
CA ILE A 163 -14.66 -15.44 -13.10
C ILE A 163 -13.55 -16.37 -13.59
N ALA A 164 -13.08 -16.20 -14.84
CA ALA A 164 -11.98 -17.00 -15.36
C ALA A 164 -10.66 -16.80 -14.61
N LYS A 165 -10.33 -15.57 -14.17
CA LYS A 165 -9.17 -15.28 -13.34
C LYS A 165 -9.27 -15.97 -11.96
N LEU A 166 -10.45 -15.95 -11.33
CA LEU A 166 -10.69 -16.67 -10.07
C LEU A 166 -10.50 -18.19 -10.22
N GLU A 167 -11.06 -18.76 -11.27
CA GLU A 167 -10.93 -20.20 -11.57
C GLU A 167 -9.47 -20.60 -11.85
N ALA A 168 -8.68 -19.73 -12.50
CA ALA A 168 -7.24 -19.96 -12.69
C ALA A 168 -6.49 -20.03 -11.36
N ALA A 169 -6.79 -19.15 -10.40
CA ALA A 169 -6.19 -19.18 -9.06
C ALA A 169 -6.59 -20.44 -8.27
N LYS A 170 -7.89 -20.81 -8.30
CA LYS A 170 -8.38 -22.05 -7.67
C LYS A 170 -7.69 -23.28 -8.26
N LYS A 171 -7.54 -23.35 -9.58
CA LYS A 171 -6.84 -24.44 -10.27
C LYS A 171 -5.37 -24.52 -9.88
N ALA A 172 -4.72 -23.37 -9.64
CA ALA A 172 -3.35 -23.30 -9.15
C ALA A 172 -3.22 -23.65 -7.65
N GLY A 173 -4.33 -23.80 -6.91
CA GLY A 173 -4.35 -24.07 -5.47
C GLY A 173 -3.84 -22.89 -4.63
N LYS A 174 -3.96 -21.67 -5.17
CA LYS A 174 -3.49 -20.42 -4.54
C LYS A 174 -4.65 -19.63 -3.97
N PRO A 175 -4.51 -19.00 -2.78
CA PRO A 175 -5.55 -18.16 -2.21
C PRO A 175 -5.85 -16.94 -3.08
N ILE A 176 -7.01 -16.34 -2.86
CA ILE A 176 -7.48 -15.15 -3.57
C ILE A 176 -7.77 -14.07 -2.54
N ASP A 177 -7.13 -12.95 -2.67
CA ASP A 177 -7.39 -11.79 -1.83
C ASP A 177 -8.50 -10.91 -2.38
N GLY A 178 -9.15 -10.19 -1.48
CA GLY A 178 -10.27 -9.32 -1.78
C GLY A 178 -10.02 -7.86 -1.44
N HIS A 179 -10.84 -7.03 -2.09
CA HIS A 179 -10.94 -5.60 -1.92
C HIS A 179 -12.40 -5.22 -2.18
N ALA A 180 -13.20 -5.12 -1.14
CA ALA A 180 -14.64 -4.93 -1.29
C ALA A 180 -15.19 -3.95 -0.23
N PRO A 181 -14.85 -2.62 -0.36
CA PRO A 181 -15.29 -1.61 0.59
C PRO A 181 -16.81 -1.49 0.63
N GLY A 182 -17.39 -1.56 1.82
CA GLY A 182 -18.83 -1.40 2.06
C GLY A 182 -19.70 -2.58 1.64
N LEU A 183 -19.13 -3.66 1.10
CA LEU A 183 -19.88 -4.82 0.65
C LEU A 183 -20.39 -5.63 1.86
N ARG A 184 -21.72 -5.89 1.92
CA ARG A 184 -22.39 -6.50 3.07
C ARG A 184 -23.46 -7.52 2.67
N GLY A 185 -23.91 -8.31 3.64
CA GLY A 185 -25.06 -9.23 3.48
C GLY A 185 -24.89 -10.23 2.34
N GLU A 186 -25.93 -10.40 1.51
CA GLU A 186 -25.94 -11.35 0.39
C GLU A 186 -24.89 -11.05 -0.69
N GLU A 187 -24.57 -9.78 -0.93
CA GLU A 187 -23.52 -9.41 -1.89
C GLU A 187 -22.14 -9.82 -1.37
N ALA A 188 -21.85 -9.59 -0.08
CA ALA A 188 -20.62 -10.08 0.55
C ALA A 188 -20.56 -11.62 0.52
N ARG A 189 -21.68 -12.30 0.78
CA ARG A 189 -21.76 -13.76 0.68
C ARG A 189 -21.40 -14.24 -0.72
N LYS A 190 -22.00 -13.66 -1.76
CA LYS A 190 -21.73 -14.02 -3.16
C LYS A 190 -20.25 -13.81 -3.53
N TYR A 191 -19.67 -12.70 -3.08
CA TYR A 191 -18.25 -12.39 -3.28
C TYR A 191 -17.34 -13.45 -2.64
N ILE A 192 -17.63 -13.84 -1.40
CA ILE A 192 -16.88 -14.85 -0.65
C ILE A 192 -17.05 -16.25 -1.25
N GLU A 193 -18.27 -16.63 -1.63
CA GLU A 193 -18.57 -17.92 -2.28
C GLU A 193 -17.88 -18.07 -3.65
N ALA A 194 -17.50 -16.95 -4.30
CA ALA A 194 -16.66 -16.97 -5.49
C ALA A 194 -15.21 -17.40 -5.20
N GLY A 195 -14.83 -17.57 -3.94
CA GLY A 195 -13.53 -18.10 -3.48
C GLY A 195 -12.57 -17.07 -2.92
N ILE A 196 -13.02 -15.84 -2.72
CA ILE A 196 -12.21 -14.77 -2.10
C ILE A 196 -12.11 -15.03 -0.60
N THR A 197 -10.91 -14.93 -0.03
CA THR A 197 -10.60 -15.43 1.32
C THR A 197 -10.28 -14.33 2.34
N THR A 198 -9.97 -13.12 1.88
CA THR A 198 -9.56 -11.99 2.73
C THR A 198 -10.23 -10.69 2.30
N ASP A 199 -10.25 -9.69 3.18
CA ASP A 199 -10.58 -8.30 2.86
C ASP A 199 -9.92 -7.35 3.87
N HIS A 200 -9.32 -6.25 3.36
CA HIS A 200 -8.68 -5.21 4.16
C HIS A 200 -9.46 -3.88 4.15
N GLU A 201 -10.56 -3.81 3.38
CA GLU A 201 -11.35 -2.59 3.14
C GLU A 201 -12.48 -2.34 4.13
N CYS A 202 -12.66 -3.18 5.14
CA CYS A 202 -13.69 -2.94 6.14
C CYS A 202 -13.42 -1.68 6.96
N PHE A 203 -14.32 -0.68 6.89
CA PHE A 203 -14.23 0.55 7.69
C PHE A 203 -14.94 0.46 9.03
N THR A 204 -15.87 -0.47 9.18
CA THR A 204 -16.67 -0.62 10.39
C THR A 204 -16.70 -2.06 10.90
N LYS A 205 -16.80 -2.22 12.22
CA LYS A 205 -16.93 -3.53 12.83
C LYS A 205 -18.16 -4.33 12.35
N PRO A 206 -19.36 -3.74 12.17
CA PRO A 206 -20.50 -4.46 11.60
C PRO A 206 -20.25 -5.01 10.19
N GLU A 207 -19.51 -4.30 9.34
CA GLU A 207 -19.11 -4.77 8.02
C GLU A 207 -18.16 -5.98 8.12
N ALA A 208 -17.14 -5.88 8.96
CA ALA A 208 -16.20 -6.98 9.21
C ALA A 208 -16.90 -8.23 9.76
N LEU A 209 -17.84 -8.06 10.71
CA LEU A 209 -18.61 -9.17 11.26
C LEU A 209 -19.50 -9.88 10.23
N ASP A 210 -20.08 -9.13 9.28
CA ASP A 210 -20.85 -9.74 8.18
C ASP A 210 -19.93 -10.64 7.33
N LYS A 211 -18.71 -10.18 6.98
CA LYS A 211 -17.74 -10.95 6.19
C LYS A 211 -17.20 -12.16 6.96
N ILE A 212 -16.84 -11.98 8.25
CA ILE A 212 -16.39 -13.09 9.13
C ILE A 212 -17.44 -14.20 9.21
N ARG A 213 -18.73 -13.85 9.30
CA ARG A 213 -19.85 -14.83 9.36
C ARG A 213 -19.85 -15.77 8.15
N TYR A 214 -19.40 -15.31 6.99
CA TYR A 214 -19.29 -16.12 5.78
C TYR A 214 -17.90 -16.75 5.58
N GLY A 215 -17.01 -16.64 6.56
CA GLY A 215 -15.70 -17.31 6.58
C GLY A 215 -14.54 -16.50 6.00
N MET A 216 -14.72 -15.23 5.68
CA MET A 216 -13.67 -14.34 5.20
C MET A 216 -12.79 -13.86 6.36
N LYS A 217 -11.47 -13.87 6.16
CA LYS A 217 -10.52 -13.25 7.10
C LYS A 217 -10.46 -11.74 6.88
N ILE A 218 -10.33 -11.02 7.98
CA ILE A 218 -10.22 -9.56 7.97
C ILE A 218 -8.77 -9.15 8.23
N LEU A 219 -8.25 -8.32 7.36
CA LEU A 219 -6.95 -7.70 7.54
C LEU A 219 -7.16 -6.30 8.14
N ILE A 220 -6.61 -6.12 9.35
CA ILE A 220 -6.62 -4.81 10.02
C ILE A 220 -5.42 -4.03 9.51
N ARG A 221 -5.70 -2.92 8.81
CA ARG A 221 -4.68 -2.12 8.15
C ARG A 221 -4.41 -0.78 8.83
N GLU A 222 -3.17 -0.34 8.70
CA GLU A 222 -2.72 0.98 9.14
C GLU A 222 -1.74 1.56 8.13
N GLY A 223 -2.27 1.99 7.01
CA GLY A 223 -1.53 2.73 5.98
C GLY A 223 -1.23 4.17 6.38
N SER A 224 -0.63 4.96 5.51
CA SER A 224 -0.38 6.38 5.78
C SER A 224 -1.66 7.22 5.76
N ALA A 225 -2.62 6.88 4.90
CA ALA A 225 -3.94 7.55 4.86
C ALA A 225 -5.07 6.62 5.31
N ALA A 226 -5.20 5.43 4.69
CA ALA A 226 -6.29 4.51 4.98
C ALA A 226 -6.04 3.71 6.25
N LYS A 227 -6.92 3.86 7.25
CA LYS A 227 -6.74 3.32 8.60
C LYS A 227 -8.04 2.76 9.14
N ASN A 228 -8.03 1.48 9.55
CA ASN A 228 -9.21 0.85 10.15
C ASN A 228 -8.92 0.20 11.53
N PHE A 229 -7.70 0.31 12.03
CA PHE A 229 -7.27 -0.31 13.28
C PHE A 229 -8.18 0.07 14.45
N GLU A 230 -8.52 1.34 14.64
CA GLU A 230 -9.35 1.78 15.77
C GLU A 230 -10.75 1.15 15.74
N ALA A 231 -11.32 0.97 14.56
CA ALA A 231 -12.65 0.37 14.40
C ALA A 231 -12.66 -1.14 14.59
N LEU A 232 -11.55 -1.84 14.27
CA LEU A 232 -11.51 -3.29 14.14
C LEU A 232 -10.64 -4.00 15.18
N CYS A 233 -9.82 -3.29 15.95
CA CYS A 233 -8.84 -3.86 16.89
C CYS A 233 -9.46 -4.89 17.85
N SER A 234 -10.70 -4.69 18.32
CA SER A 234 -11.35 -5.64 19.22
C SER A 234 -11.57 -7.03 18.60
N LEU A 235 -11.57 -7.13 17.26
CA LEU A 235 -11.71 -8.41 16.55
C LEU A 235 -10.51 -9.34 16.79
N ILE A 236 -9.35 -8.81 17.16
CA ILE A 236 -8.14 -9.60 17.48
C ILE A 236 -8.46 -10.63 18.59
N ASP A 237 -9.26 -10.23 19.58
CA ASP A 237 -9.62 -11.11 20.69
C ASP A 237 -10.99 -11.79 20.50
N GLU A 238 -11.92 -11.13 19.83
CA GLU A 238 -13.26 -11.68 19.59
C GLU A 238 -13.26 -12.79 18.52
N TYR A 239 -12.38 -12.67 17.51
CA TYR A 239 -12.25 -13.62 16.40
C TYR A 239 -10.78 -13.89 16.07
N PRO A 240 -9.98 -14.39 17.01
CA PRO A 240 -8.53 -14.45 16.91
C PRO A 240 -8.02 -15.20 15.67
N GLU A 241 -8.74 -16.23 15.20
CA GLU A 241 -8.32 -17.02 14.03
C GLU A 241 -8.74 -16.37 12.68
N MET A 242 -9.51 -15.27 12.72
CA MET A 242 -10.07 -14.62 11.53
C MET A 242 -9.41 -13.27 11.22
N VAL A 243 -8.36 -12.88 11.96
CA VAL A 243 -7.74 -11.57 11.83
C VAL A 243 -6.26 -11.70 11.48
N MET A 244 -5.79 -10.83 10.58
CA MET A 244 -4.37 -10.59 10.29
C MET A 244 -4.08 -9.09 10.35
N LEU A 245 -2.81 -8.71 10.56
CA LEU A 245 -2.37 -7.30 10.55
C LEU A 245 -1.64 -6.99 9.26
N CYS A 246 -1.84 -5.79 8.73
CA CYS A 246 -1.19 -5.34 7.52
C CYS A 246 -0.94 -3.82 7.51
N SER A 247 -0.11 -3.35 6.59
CA SER A 247 0.15 -1.91 6.41
C SER A 247 -0.58 -1.32 5.22
N ASP A 248 -0.84 -2.10 4.17
CA ASP A 248 -1.44 -1.61 2.92
C ASP A 248 -0.57 -0.51 2.28
N ASP A 249 -1.05 0.70 2.05
CA ASP A 249 -0.31 1.84 1.48
C ASP A 249 0.46 2.60 2.57
N LYS A 250 1.76 2.35 2.68
CA LYS A 250 2.61 3.01 3.68
C LYS A 250 3.73 3.83 3.03
N HIS A 251 3.74 5.14 3.31
CA HIS A 251 4.78 6.06 2.82
C HIS A 251 6.13 5.85 3.51
N PRO A 252 7.25 6.27 2.88
CA PRO A 252 8.58 5.95 3.37
C PRO A 252 8.92 6.56 4.73
N ASN A 253 8.42 7.75 5.05
CA ASN A 253 8.63 8.39 6.36
C ASN A 253 7.94 7.62 7.49
N ASP A 254 6.71 7.14 7.27
CA ASP A 254 5.99 6.30 8.24
C ASP A 254 6.68 4.94 8.39
N LEU A 255 7.14 4.34 7.28
CA LEU A 255 7.88 3.08 7.31
C LEU A 255 9.21 3.20 8.08
N ALA A 256 9.89 4.34 7.97
CA ALA A 256 11.15 4.58 8.69
C ALA A 256 10.94 4.68 10.21
N THR A 257 9.75 5.06 10.68
CA THR A 257 9.43 5.17 12.11
C THR A 257 8.87 3.88 12.70
N GLY A 258 8.14 3.07 11.92
CA GLY A 258 7.54 1.83 12.36
C GLY A 258 6.82 1.07 11.26
N HIS A 259 6.55 -0.20 11.52
CA HIS A 259 5.84 -1.08 10.60
C HIS A 259 4.77 -1.88 11.37
N ILE A 260 4.70 -3.20 11.18
CA ILE A 260 3.75 -4.07 11.90
C ILE A 260 3.93 -4.02 13.43
N ASN A 261 5.14 -3.77 13.91
CA ASN A 261 5.42 -3.61 15.35
C ASN A 261 4.57 -2.49 15.99
N GLU A 262 4.24 -1.42 15.26
CA GLU A 262 3.38 -0.34 15.78
C GLU A 262 1.96 -0.83 16.05
N LEU A 263 1.41 -1.66 15.17
CA LEU A 263 0.07 -2.25 15.36
C LEU A 263 0.08 -3.19 16.57
N VAL A 264 1.15 -3.97 16.72
CA VAL A 264 1.34 -4.84 17.89
C VAL A 264 1.32 -4.01 19.17
N VAL A 265 2.16 -2.98 19.28
CA VAL A 265 2.23 -2.10 20.45
C VAL A 265 0.88 -1.44 20.75
N ARG A 266 0.17 -0.96 19.73
CA ARG A 266 -1.15 -0.33 19.89
C ARG A 266 -2.20 -1.30 20.37
N ALA A 267 -2.23 -2.53 19.83
CA ALA A 267 -3.16 -3.57 20.26
C ALA A 267 -2.92 -3.95 21.74
N LEU A 268 -1.66 -4.15 22.13
CA LEU A 268 -1.30 -4.46 23.52
C LEU A 268 -1.67 -3.31 24.48
N LYS A 269 -1.43 -2.06 24.10
CA LYS A 269 -1.84 -0.89 24.90
C LYS A 269 -3.37 -0.77 25.06
N LYS A 270 -4.14 -1.31 24.13
CA LYS A 270 -5.60 -1.41 24.24
C LYS A 270 -6.07 -2.61 25.08
N GLY A 271 -5.15 -3.47 25.52
CA GLY A 271 -5.42 -4.61 26.40
C GLY A 271 -5.70 -5.91 25.65
N SER A 272 -5.40 -5.99 24.35
CA SER A 272 -5.53 -7.24 23.60
C SER A 272 -4.57 -8.32 24.13
N ASP A 273 -5.00 -9.58 24.06
CA ASP A 273 -4.18 -10.73 24.45
C ASP A 273 -2.89 -10.82 23.62
N PHE A 274 -1.75 -10.89 24.28
CA PHE A 274 -0.43 -10.92 23.62
C PHE A 274 -0.32 -12.02 22.56
N MET A 275 -0.77 -13.23 22.88
CA MET A 275 -0.66 -14.37 21.96
C MET A 275 -1.58 -14.18 20.74
N ASN A 276 -2.78 -13.63 20.91
CA ASN A 276 -3.68 -13.33 19.79
C ASN A 276 -3.05 -12.28 18.84
N VAL A 277 -2.49 -11.20 19.43
CA VAL A 277 -1.82 -10.15 18.64
C VAL A 277 -0.64 -10.72 17.84
N ILE A 278 0.27 -11.47 18.49
CA ILE A 278 1.44 -12.02 17.80
C ILE A 278 1.03 -13.02 16.73
N ARG A 279 0.04 -13.87 16.98
CA ARG A 279 -0.46 -14.81 15.97
C ARG A 279 -1.07 -14.12 14.75
N SER A 280 -1.72 -12.96 14.91
CA SER A 280 -2.31 -12.21 13.81
C SER A 280 -1.28 -11.64 12.81
N CYS A 281 -0.03 -11.50 13.22
CA CYS A 281 1.07 -11.03 12.36
C CYS A 281 2.23 -12.03 12.22
N THR A 282 2.02 -13.30 12.58
CA THR A 282 3.00 -14.39 12.39
C THR A 282 2.29 -15.66 11.90
N PHE A 283 1.62 -16.37 12.77
CA PHE A 283 1.00 -17.68 12.52
C PHE A 283 -0.10 -17.63 11.45
N HIS A 284 -0.99 -16.63 11.52
CA HIS A 284 -2.13 -16.57 10.60
C HIS A 284 -1.72 -16.27 9.17
N PRO A 285 -0.90 -15.22 8.86
CA PRO A 285 -0.47 -15.00 7.48
C PRO A 285 0.40 -16.14 6.95
N VAL A 286 1.30 -16.71 7.75
CA VAL A 286 2.14 -17.84 7.32
C VAL A 286 1.29 -19.04 6.89
N ASN A 287 0.29 -19.41 7.68
CA ASN A 287 -0.57 -20.55 7.34
C ASN A 287 -1.57 -20.23 6.21
N HIS A 288 -2.12 -19.01 6.17
CA HIS A 288 -3.10 -18.64 5.15
C HIS A 288 -2.49 -18.65 3.75
N TYR A 289 -1.33 -18.02 3.59
CA TYR A 289 -0.64 -17.90 2.30
C TYR A 289 0.42 -19.00 2.07
N LYS A 290 0.58 -19.92 3.01
CA LYS A 290 1.61 -20.99 2.97
C LYS A 290 3.01 -20.41 2.74
N LEU A 291 3.35 -19.37 3.52
CA LEU A 291 4.61 -18.65 3.35
C LEU A 291 5.81 -19.50 3.80
N PRO A 292 6.98 -19.36 3.14
CA PRO A 292 8.20 -20.06 3.56
C PRO A 292 8.88 -19.35 4.73
N VAL A 293 8.13 -19.01 5.77
CA VAL A 293 8.55 -18.28 6.97
C VAL A 293 8.47 -19.18 8.18
N GLY A 294 9.51 -19.20 9.00
CA GLY A 294 9.57 -20.01 10.21
C GLY A 294 8.65 -19.50 11.32
N LEU A 295 8.04 -20.43 12.04
CA LEU A 295 7.16 -20.17 13.19
C LEU A 295 7.83 -20.57 14.53
N LEU A 296 9.16 -20.53 14.54
CA LEU A 296 9.98 -20.85 15.71
C LEU A 296 9.76 -22.31 16.17
N GLN A 297 9.81 -23.26 15.22
CA GLN A 297 9.76 -24.69 15.49
C GLN A 297 11.04 -25.39 15.00
N PRO A 298 11.46 -26.52 15.59
CA PRO A 298 12.56 -27.30 15.05
C PRO A 298 12.30 -27.73 13.60
N GLY A 299 13.27 -27.48 12.72
CA GLY A 299 13.17 -27.69 11.27
C GLY A 299 12.74 -26.45 10.48
N ASP A 300 12.24 -25.42 11.12
CA ASP A 300 11.89 -24.17 10.46
C ASP A 300 13.11 -23.35 10.05
N PRO A 301 13.01 -22.53 8.99
CA PRO A 301 13.93 -21.42 8.78
C PRO A 301 14.01 -20.53 10.02
N ALA A 302 15.20 -20.08 10.37
CA ALA A 302 15.40 -19.19 11.52
C ALA A 302 15.04 -17.74 11.17
N ASP A 303 13.72 -17.49 11.01
CA ASP A 303 13.10 -16.18 10.82
C ASP A 303 12.54 -15.75 12.17
N LEU A 304 13.30 -14.98 12.91
CA LEU A 304 12.95 -14.66 14.29
C LEU A 304 13.40 -13.27 14.70
N ILE A 305 12.76 -12.75 15.72
CA ILE A 305 13.12 -11.48 16.35
C ILE A 305 13.39 -11.64 17.83
N LEU A 306 14.27 -10.79 18.32
CA LEU A 306 14.46 -10.57 19.75
C LEU A 306 13.82 -9.24 20.11
N ILE A 307 13.01 -9.22 21.17
CA ILE A 307 12.47 -8.00 21.76
C ILE A 307 12.84 -7.90 23.24
N ASP A 308 12.82 -6.68 23.77
CA ASP A 308 13.08 -6.44 25.20
C ASP A 308 11.99 -7.06 26.09
N ASN A 309 10.73 -6.71 25.84
CA ASN A 309 9.56 -7.21 26.58
C ASN A 309 8.27 -6.93 25.79
N PRO A 310 7.16 -7.59 26.12
CA PRO A 310 5.87 -7.36 25.45
C PRO A 310 5.30 -5.94 25.63
N GLU A 311 5.63 -5.24 26.72
CA GLU A 311 5.05 -3.91 27.01
C GLU A 311 5.59 -2.82 26.10
N HIS A 312 6.90 -2.79 25.86
CA HIS A 312 7.55 -1.82 24.99
C HIS A 312 7.72 -2.32 23.56
N PHE A 313 7.92 -3.61 23.40
CA PHE A 313 8.12 -4.29 22.11
C PHE A 313 9.27 -3.68 21.28
N ASN A 314 10.37 -3.26 21.95
CA ASN A 314 11.55 -2.77 21.26
C ASN A 314 12.26 -3.95 20.58
N VAL A 315 12.39 -3.89 19.25
CA VAL A 315 13.10 -4.91 18.47
C VAL A 315 14.60 -4.75 18.67
N LEU A 316 15.22 -5.73 19.32
CA LEU A 316 16.65 -5.74 19.60
C LEU A 316 17.46 -6.32 18.44
N ALA A 317 16.93 -7.38 17.80
CA ALA A 317 17.56 -7.98 16.62
C ALA A 317 16.53 -8.70 15.76
N THR A 318 16.79 -8.76 14.45
CA THR A 318 15.99 -9.48 13.46
C THR A 318 16.87 -10.43 12.68
N TYR A 319 16.37 -11.67 12.51
CA TYR A 319 17.04 -12.73 11.75
C TYR A 319 16.12 -13.22 10.63
N VAL A 320 16.70 -13.45 9.45
CA VAL A 320 16.04 -14.08 8.31
C VAL A 320 16.93 -15.23 7.81
N ASN A 321 16.39 -16.43 7.76
CA ASN A 321 17.16 -17.64 7.48
C ASN A 321 18.46 -17.73 8.32
N GLY A 322 18.39 -17.36 9.61
CA GLY A 322 19.53 -17.36 10.52
C GLY A 322 20.58 -16.25 10.28
N ILE A 323 20.38 -15.41 9.30
CA ILE A 323 21.22 -14.22 9.03
C ILE A 323 20.69 -13.07 9.88
N LYS A 324 21.54 -12.47 10.73
CA LYS A 324 21.19 -11.23 11.44
C LYS A 324 21.11 -10.09 10.44
N VAL A 325 19.89 -9.60 10.18
CA VAL A 325 19.62 -8.55 9.18
C VAL A 325 19.44 -7.16 9.80
N ALA A 326 19.15 -7.10 11.10
CA ALA A 326 19.08 -5.84 11.83
C ALA A 326 19.43 -6.04 13.32
N GLU A 327 19.94 -4.98 13.95
CA GLU A 327 20.20 -4.94 15.39
C GLU A 327 20.13 -3.49 15.90
N ASN A 328 19.40 -3.27 17.00
CA ASN A 328 19.27 -1.97 17.68
C ASN A 328 18.93 -0.82 16.72
N GLY A 329 17.94 -1.02 15.84
CA GLY A 329 17.48 -0.02 14.88
C GLY A 329 18.39 0.20 13.67
N LYS A 330 19.42 -0.63 13.47
CA LYS A 330 20.32 -0.57 12.31
C LYS A 330 20.14 -1.79 11.43
N THR A 331 19.93 -1.56 10.14
CA THR A 331 19.94 -2.63 9.15
C THR A 331 21.37 -3.03 8.76
N PHE A 332 21.55 -4.34 8.48
CA PHE A 332 22.77 -4.89 7.88
C PHE A 332 22.56 -5.29 6.41
N ILE A 333 21.36 -5.06 5.87
CA ILE A 333 21.08 -5.26 4.45
C ILE A 333 21.75 -4.11 3.67
N GLU A 334 22.58 -4.46 2.71
CA GLU A 334 23.23 -3.49 1.85
C GLU A 334 22.29 -3.01 0.74
N SER A 335 22.46 -1.75 0.28
CA SER A 335 21.73 -1.22 -0.88
C SER A 335 22.10 -1.98 -2.15
N VAL A 336 21.11 -2.28 -2.96
CA VAL A 336 21.27 -2.97 -4.24
C VAL A 336 21.12 -1.98 -5.38
N LYS A 337 22.15 -1.87 -6.22
CA LYS A 337 22.10 -1.03 -7.43
C LYS A 337 21.29 -1.72 -8.52
N GLU A 338 20.35 -1.00 -9.09
CA GLU A 338 19.48 -1.45 -10.19
C GLU A 338 19.44 -0.43 -11.32
N ASN A 339 19.14 -0.93 -12.51
CA ASN A 339 18.87 -0.07 -13.65
C ASN A 339 17.35 0.24 -13.71
N PRO A 340 16.95 1.51 -13.76
CA PRO A 340 15.54 1.86 -13.79
C PRO A 340 14.89 1.45 -15.12
N SER A 341 13.65 1.02 -15.03
CA SER A 341 12.74 0.79 -16.16
C SER A 341 11.47 1.61 -15.96
N ASN A 342 10.99 2.25 -17.01
CA ASN A 342 9.86 3.16 -16.94
C ASN A 342 9.06 3.18 -18.25
N ASN A 343 7.78 3.59 -18.15
CA ASN A 343 6.91 3.87 -19.28
C ASN A 343 6.37 5.30 -19.16
N PHE A 344 7.06 6.25 -19.79
CA PHE A 344 6.77 7.68 -19.66
C PHE A 344 6.95 8.38 -21.02
N ARG A 345 5.85 8.83 -21.65
CA ARG A 345 5.82 9.31 -23.04
C ARG A 345 5.10 10.63 -23.24
N THR A 346 4.75 11.32 -22.17
CA THR A 346 4.06 12.61 -22.22
C THR A 346 5.03 13.77 -22.46
N SER A 347 4.47 14.97 -22.68
CA SER A 347 5.22 16.20 -22.90
C SER A 347 4.76 17.29 -21.93
N PRO A 348 5.61 18.31 -21.66
CA PRO A 348 5.23 19.47 -20.85
C PRO A 348 3.91 20.11 -21.29
N ILE A 349 3.22 20.70 -20.32
CA ILE A 349 1.96 21.41 -20.51
C ILE A 349 2.09 22.89 -20.14
N THR A 350 1.16 23.70 -20.60
CA THR A 350 1.04 25.12 -20.31
C THR A 350 -0.24 25.42 -19.55
N THR A 351 -0.40 26.63 -19.03
CA THR A 351 -1.62 27.08 -18.36
C THR A 351 -2.83 27.07 -19.29
N GLU A 352 -2.62 27.20 -20.62
CA GLU A 352 -3.72 27.09 -21.61
C GLU A 352 -4.32 25.70 -21.67
N ASP A 353 -3.49 24.64 -21.46
CA ASP A 353 -3.92 23.24 -21.52
C ASP A 353 -4.87 22.85 -20.37
N ILE A 354 -4.85 23.62 -19.27
CA ILE A 354 -5.71 23.38 -18.09
C ILE A 354 -6.79 24.45 -17.89
N ARG A 355 -7.05 25.28 -18.93
CA ARG A 355 -8.13 26.30 -18.88
C ARG A 355 -9.50 25.60 -18.88
N VAL A 356 -10.40 26.13 -18.04
CA VAL A 356 -11.80 25.71 -17.97
C VAL A 356 -12.69 26.91 -18.33
N PRO A 357 -13.17 27.00 -19.58
CA PRO A 357 -14.12 28.02 -19.96
C PRO A 357 -15.40 27.93 -19.10
N VAL A 358 -15.93 29.07 -18.69
CA VAL A 358 -17.16 29.11 -17.90
C VAL A 358 -18.37 28.67 -18.71
N LEU A 359 -19.18 27.78 -18.11
CA LEU A 359 -20.54 27.47 -18.55
C LEU A 359 -21.52 27.86 -17.45
N PRO A 360 -22.82 28.07 -17.77
CA PRO A 360 -23.85 28.33 -16.77
C PRO A 360 -24.00 27.18 -15.79
N GLY A 361 -24.17 27.47 -14.50
CA GLY A 361 -24.42 26.49 -13.43
C GLY A 361 -23.30 26.42 -12.40
N ASP A 362 -23.51 25.57 -11.42
CA ASP A 362 -22.52 25.20 -10.44
C ASP A 362 -21.56 24.16 -11.02
N ILE A 363 -20.43 23.91 -10.34
CA ILE A 363 -19.50 22.83 -10.70
C ILE A 363 -19.56 21.70 -9.68
N ARG A 364 -19.36 20.47 -10.16
CA ARG A 364 -19.12 19.29 -9.32
C ARG A 364 -17.70 19.31 -8.81
N VAL A 365 -17.56 19.14 -7.50
CA VAL A 365 -16.28 19.17 -6.79
C VAL A 365 -16.11 17.91 -5.98
N GLN A 366 -14.93 17.30 -6.06
CA GLN A 366 -14.54 16.22 -5.16
C GLN A 366 -14.19 16.80 -3.79
N ARG A 367 -14.88 16.38 -2.72
CA ARG A 367 -14.43 16.68 -1.37
C ARG A 367 -13.61 15.52 -0.84
N ALA A 368 -12.33 15.78 -0.62
CA ALA A 368 -11.42 14.86 0.06
C ALA A 368 -11.74 14.80 1.57
N LEU A 369 -11.64 13.60 2.15
CA LEU A 369 -11.85 13.36 3.57
C LEU A 369 -10.53 12.81 4.15
N ASP A 370 -9.98 13.49 5.16
CA ASP A 370 -8.72 13.10 5.77
C ASP A 370 -8.78 11.65 6.32
N GLY A 371 -7.83 10.82 5.90
CA GLY A 371 -7.75 9.42 6.31
C GLY A 371 -8.77 8.48 5.66
N GLN A 372 -9.44 8.90 4.57
CA GLN A 372 -10.44 8.14 3.84
C GLN A 372 -10.07 8.03 2.36
N LEU A 373 -10.43 6.91 1.72
CA LEU A 373 -10.32 6.74 0.26
C LEU A 373 -11.55 7.30 -0.46
N ILE A 374 -12.71 7.25 0.18
CA ILE A 374 -13.96 7.77 -0.37
C ILE A 374 -13.92 9.29 -0.44
N THR A 375 -14.64 9.84 -1.42
CA THR A 375 -14.86 11.28 -1.56
C THR A 375 -16.36 11.61 -1.44
N GLU A 376 -16.67 12.87 -1.17
CA GLU A 376 -18.03 13.39 -1.32
C GLU A 376 -18.12 14.20 -2.61
N GLU A 377 -19.29 14.19 -3.25
CA GLU A 377 -19.62 15.12 -4.32
C GLU A 377 -20.32 16.32 -3.73
N ILE A 378 -19.78 17.53 -3.97
CA ILE A 378 -20.43 18.79 -3.62
C ILE A 378 -20.61 19.65 -4.87
N HIS A 379 -21.64 20.51 -4.87
CA HIS A 379 -21.91 21.47 -5.92
C HIS A 379 -21.60 22.86 -5.42
N VAL A 380 -20.79 23.60 -6.17
CA VAL A 380 -20.27 24.92 -5.74
C VAL A 380 -20.29 25.89 -6.89
N THR A 381 -20.75 27.12 -6.65
CA THR A 381 -20.63 28.23 -7.61
C THR A 381 -19.16 28.58 -7.82
N PRO A 382 -18.64 28.45 -9.06
CA PRO A 382 -17.21 28.61 -9.33
C PRO A 382 -16.76 30.08 -9.21
N LYS A 383 -15.47 30.26 -8.90
CA LYS A 383 -14.80 31.55 -9.06
C LYS A 383 -14.43 31.76 -10.53
N ILE A 384 -14.85 32.88 -11.09
CA ILE A 384 -14.64 33.20 -12.51
C ILE A 384 -13.73 34.42 -12.63
N VAL A 385 -12.69 34.32 -13.44
CA VAL A 385 -11.80 35.42 -13.81
C VAL A 385 -11.65 35.43 -15.32
N ASN A 386 -12.00 36.54 -15.97
CA ASN A 386 -11.90 36.69 -17.41
C ASN A 386 -12.58 35.56 -18.22
N GLY A 387 -13.76 35.10 -17.79
CA GLY A 387 -14.50 34.03 -18.46
C GLY A 387 -13.94 32.60 -18.23
N ILE A 388 -13.00 32.41 -17.30
CA ILE A 388 -12.36 31.14 -16.95
C ILE A 388 -12.65 30.81 -15.49
N VAL A 389 -12.97 29.56 -15.23
CA VAL A 389 -13.08 29.00 -13.86
C VAL A 389 -11.68 28.78 -13.32
N VAL A 390 -11.39 29.34 -12.15
CA VAL A 390 -10.08 29.28 -11.49
C VAL A 390 -10.19 28.74 -10.08
N SER A 391 -9.07 28.29 -9.50
CA SER A 391 -8.99 27.96 -8.07
C SER A 391 -9.42 29.15 -7.20
N ASP A 392 -10.06 28.84 -6.06
CA ASP A 392 -10.40 29.79 -5.01
C ASP A 392 -9.88 29.29 -3.65
N PRO A 393 -8.61 29.55 -3.34
CA PRO A 393 -8.00 29.07 -2.10
C PRO A 393 -8.69 29.59 -0.84
N SER A 394 -9.41 30.72 -0.92
CA SER A 394 -10.15 31.29 0.22
C SER A 394 -11.33 30.41 0.66
N ARG A 395 -11.90 29.61 -0.25
CA ARG A 395 -12.97 28.64 -0.01
C ARG A 395 -12.47 27.20 -0.06
N ASP A 396 -11.13 26.99 -0.13
CA ASP A 396 -10.52 25.68 -0.35
C ASP A 396 -11.12 24.96 -1.58
N LEU A 397 -11.29 25.69 -2.67
CA LEU A 397 -11.76 25.19 -3.95
C LEU A 397 -10.59 25.23 -4.94
N LEU A 398 -9.91 24.10 -5.10
CA LEU A 398 -8.67 24.03 -5.87
C LEU A 398 -8.90 23.28 -7.18
N LYS A 399 -8.19 23.70 -8.24
CA LYS A 399 -8.17 22.94 -9.48
C LYS A 399 -7.43 21.63 -9.28
N LEU A 400 -7.99 20.54 -9.79
CA LEU A 400 -7.41 19.20 -9.83
C LEU A 400 -7.15 18.84 -11.30
N VAL A 401 -5.95 18.37 -11.61
CA VAL A 401 -5.53 18.03 -12.97
C VAL A 401 -4.98 16.61 -13.00
N VAL A 402 -5.43 15.81 -13.98
CA VAL A 402 -4.84 14.51 -14.28
C VAL A 402 -4.24 14.55 -15.68
N ARG A 403 -2.92 14.36 -15.78
CA ARG A 403 -2.15 14.33 -17.02
C ARG A 403 -1.77 12.91 -17.36
N ASN A 404 -2.25 12.41 -18.50
CA ASN A 404 -1.82 11.12 -19.03
C ASN A 404 -0.30 11.10 -19.25
N ARG A 405 0.39 10.11 -18.65
CA ARG A 405 1.85 9.94 -18.78
C ARG A 405 2.27 8.99 -19.89
N TYR A 406 1.33 8.19 -20.42
CA TYR A 406 1.60 7.13 -21.37
C TYR A 406 1.49 7.58 -22.82
N ASN A 407 0.75 8.65 -23.08
CA ASN A 407 0.56 9.20 -24.42
C ASN A 407 0.27 10.72 -24.39
N LEU A 408 0.22 11.33 -25.59
CA LEU A 408 -0.02 12.75 -25.77
C LEU A 408 -1.53 13.05 -25.83
N ALA A 409 -2.21 12.97 -24.68
CA ALA A 409 -3.62 13.36 -24.52
C ALA A 409 -3.73 14.73 -23.81
N PRO A 410 -4.80 15.53 -24.02
CA PRO A 410 -5.05 16.70 -23.21
C PRO A 410 -5.21 16.34 -21.73
N PRO A 411 -4.82 17.23 -20.78
CA PRO A 411 -5.10 17.00 -19.37
C PRO A 411 -6.60 16.99 -19.08
N ALA A 412 -7.05 16.09 -18.20
CA ALA A 412 -8.38 16.19 -17.61
C ALA A 412 -8.36 17.17 -16.43
N VAL A 413 -9.40 18.00 -16.32
CA VAL A 413 -9.48 19.04 -15.28
C VAL A 413 -10.79 18.91 -14.50
N GLY A 414 -10.67 18.88 -13.20
CA GLY A 414 -11.74 18.93 -12.22
C GLY A 414 -11.42 19.90 -11.09
N PHE A 415 -12.16 19.80 -9.99
CA PHE A 415 -11.94 20.60 -8.80
C PHE A 415 -12.03 19.74 -7.55
N VAL A 416 -11.25 20.12 -6.53
CA VAL A 416 -11.17 19.44 -5.25
C VAL A 416 -11.32 20.42 -4.10
N ASN A 417 -11.89 19.94 -2.99
CA ASN A 417 -11.98 20.60 -1.70
C ASN A 417 -11.42 19.69 -0.62
N GLY A 418 -10.89 20.23 0.46
CA GLY A 418 -10.33 19.47 1.59
C GLY A 418 -8.79 19.40 1.59
N PHE A 419 -8.11 20.07 0.64
CA PHE A 419 -6.63 20.12 0.61
C PHE A 419 -6.04 21.28 1.40
N GLY A 420 -6.77 22.41 1.50
CA GLY A 420 -6.40 23.57 2.29
C GLY A 420 -5.24 24.41 1.75
N LEU A 421 -4.71 24.12 0.56
CA LEU A 421 -3.59 24.87 -0.01
C LEU A 421 -3.99 26.33 -0.28
N ARG A 422 -3.27 27.27 0.30
CA ARG A 422 -3.51 28.72 0.15
C ARG A 422 -2.67 29.34 -0.95
N ARG A 423 -1.57 28.70 -1.33
CA ARG A 423 -0.65 29.07 -2.42
C ARG A 423 0.07 27.81 -2.92
N GLY A 424 0.74 27.94 -4.07
CA GLY A 424 1.54 26.86 -4.63
C GLY A 424 0.73 25.67 -5.14
N ALA A 425 1.41 24.58 -5.41
CA ALA A 425 0.83 23.34 -5.92
C ALA A 425 1.65 22.11 -5.52
N ILE A 426 0.99 20.94 -5.51
CA ILE A 426 1.60 19.63 -5.37
C ILE A 426 1.19 18.74 -6.55
N ALA A 427 2.11 17.83 -6.96
CA ALA A 427 1.83 16.84 -7.99
C ALA A 427 2.50 15.49 -7.66
N SER A 428 1.94 14.40 -8.19
CA SER A 428 2.41 13.04 -7.96
C SER A 428 2.16 12.13 -9.17
N CYS A 429 3.12 11.25 -9.48
CA CYS A 429 2.92 10.06 -10.29
C CYS A 429 2.56 8.82 -9.45
N VAL A 430 2.76 8.87 -8.13
CA VAL A 430 2.22 7.84 -7.22
C VAL A 430 0.74 8.15 -7.07
N ALA A 431 -0.06 7.64 -8.01
CA ALA A 431 -1.46 8.00 -8.20
C ALA A 431 -2.26 6.74 -8.57
N HIS A 432 -2.84 6.13 -7.57
CA HIS A 432 -3.54 4.84 -7.65
C HIS A 432 -4.70 4.86 -8.66
N ASP A 433 -4.86 3.84 -9.52
CA ASP A 433 -3.90 2.74 -9.77
C ASP A 433 -3.15 2.97 -11.08
N SER A 434 -3.67 3.87 -11.95
CA SER A 434 -3.15 4.09 -13.30
C SER A 434 -1.80 4.83 -13.33
N HIS A 435 -1.42 5.46 -12.21
CA HIS A 435 -0.19 6.25 -12.06
C HIS A 435 -0.01 7.36 -13.11
N ASN A 436 -1.08 7.91 -13.61
CA ASN A 436 -1.05 9.18 -14.33
C ASN A 436 -0.61 10.31 -13.39
N ILE A 437 -0.13 11.43 -13.93
CA ILE A 437 0.27 12.56 -13.09
C ILE A 437 -0.98 13.23 -12.55
N VAL A 438 -1.15 13.27 -11.23
CA VAL A 438 -2.23 14.02 -10.56
C VAL A 438 -1.66 15.24 -9.84
N ALA A 439 -2.32 16.40 -9.97
CA ALA A 439 -1.86 17.64 -9.37
C ALA A 439 -3.02 18.50 -8.86
N THR A 440 -2.78 19.24 -7.78
CA THR A 440 -3.72 20.25 -7.27
C THR A 440 -2.95 21.47 -6.76
N GLY A 441 -3.59 22.64 -6.81
CA GLY A 441 -2.93 23.88 -6.37
C GLY A 441 -3.80 25.11 -6.40
N ALA A 442 -3.24 26.19 -5.87
CA ALA A 442 -3.90 27.48 -5.70
C ALA A 442 -4.03 28.28 -7.00
N ASP A 443 -3.19 28.01 -8.00
CA ASP A 443 -3.18 28.72 -9.29
C ASP A 443 -2.64 27.83 -10.41
N ASP A 444 -3.00 28.19 -11.66
CA ASP A 444 -2.68 27.40 -12.86
C ASP A 444 -1.16 27.36 -13.15
N THR A 445 -0.42 28.41 -12.83
CA THR A 445 1.03 28.48 -13.05
C THR A 445 1.75 27.49 -12.16
N SER A 446 1.44 27.48 -10.86
CA SER A 446 2.02 26.54 -9.90
C SER A 446 1.67 25.09 -10.24
N ILE A 447 0.41 24.80 -10.64
CA ILE A 447 -0.03 23.45 -11.03
C ILE A 447 0.74 22.95 -12.25
N THR A 448 0.82 23.76 -13.33
CA THR A 448 1.54 23.35 -14.55
C THR A 448 3.03 23.20 -14.30
N HIS A 449 3.63 24.04 -13.47
CA HIS A 449 5.03 23.93 -13.08
C HIS A 449 5.26 22.61 -12.32
N ALA A 450 4.44 22.30 -11.29
CA ALA A 450 4.56 21.05 -10.54
C ALA A 450 4.44 19.80 -11.43
N ILE A 451 3.50 19.81 -12.38
CA ILE A 451 3.35 18.72 -13.38
C ILE A 451 4.62 18.60 -14.24
N ASN A 452 5.14 19.73 -14.75
CA ASN A 452 6.30 19.72 -15.63
C ASN A 452 7.57 19.23 -14.93
N LEU A 453 7.77 19.54 -13.64
CA LEU A 453 8.86 18.96 -12.84
C LEU A 453 8.83 17.44 -12.82
N ILE A 454 7.62 16.84 -12.71
CA ILE A 454 7.46 15.38 -12.79
C ILE A 454 7.74 14.86 -14.20
N ILE A 455 7.33 15.60 -15.23
CA ILE A 455 7.61 15.22 -16.63
C ILE A 455 9.10 15.23 -16.92
N ASP A 456 9.83 16.22 -16.45
CA ASP A 456 11.27 16.36 -16.63
C ASP A 456 12.04 15.24 -15.92
N SER A 457 11.61 14.87 -14.71
CA SER A 457 12.18 13.75 -13.94
C SER A 457 11.67 12.37 -14.39
N LYS A 458 10.70 12.31 -15.31
CA LYS A 458 10.04 11.08 -15.79
C LYS A 458 9.43 10.26 -14.66
N GLY A 459 8.79 10.95 -13.72
CA GLY A 459 8.11 10.35 -12.58
C GLY A 459 8.59 10.90 -11.24
N GLY A 460 7.82 10.67 -10.21
CA GLY A 460 8.10 11.19 -8.88
C GLY A 460 6.97 11.99 -8.28
N ILE A 461 7.30 12.75 -7.27
CA ILE A 461 6.42 13.72 -6.61
C ILE A 461 7.08 15.10 -6.60
N SER A 462 6.28 16.15 -6.62
CA SER A 462 6.79 17.53 -6.67
C SER A 462 5.95 18.50 -5.84
N LEU A 463 6.57 19.62 -5.46
CA LEU A 463 5.97 20.75 -4.78
C LEU A 463 6.50 22.04 -5.42
N VAL A 464 5.63 23.04 -5.58
CA VAL A 464 5.97 24.40 -6.03
C VAL A 464 5.37 25.43 -5.09
N ASP A 465 6.18 26.38 -4.61
CA ASP A 465 5.77 27.53 -3.77
C ASP A 465 6.50 28.80 -4.27
N GLY A 466 5.98 29.41 -5.34
CA GLY A 466 6.64 30.52 -6.00
C GLY A 466 7.97 30.10 -6.65
N GLU A 467 9.08 30.67 -6.17
CA GLU A 467 10.43 30.32 -6.66
C GLU A 467 11.02 29.06 -5.98
N HIS A 468 10.38 28.60 -4.90
CA HIS A 468 10.79 27.38 -4.23
C HIS A 468 10.14 26.16 -4.87
N GLU A 469 10.96 25.20 -5.26
CA GLU A 469 10.50 23.94 -5.83
C GLU A 469 11.22 22.75 -5.19
N MET A 470 10.52 21.62 -5.08
CA MET A 470 11.06 20.35 -4.63
C MET A 470 10.59 19.24 -5.55
N VAL A 471 11.49 18.30 -5.86
CA VAL A 471 11.16 17.07 -6.60
C VAL A 471 11.83 15.89 -5.92
N ILE A 472 11.10 14.80 -5.75
CA ILE A 472 11.67 13.49 -5.41
C ILE A 472 11.53 12.63 -6.67
N PRO A 473 12.62 12.42 -7.44
CA PRO A 473 12.58 11.59 -8.62
C PRO A 473 12.38 10.12 -8.26
N LEU A 474 11.48 9.45 -8.96
CA LEU A 474 11.17 8.03 -8.78
C LEU A 474 11.36 7.29 -10.12
N PRO A 475 12.60 6.93 -10.48
CA PRO A 475 12.94 6.47 -11.84
C PRO A 475 12.42 5.05 -12.16
N PHE A 476 12.11 4.25 -11.16
CA PHE A 476 11.56 2.90 -11.35
C PHE A 476 10.04 2.99 -11.53
N ALA A 477 9.59 2.72 -12.72
CA ALA A 477 8.19 2.85 -13.14
C ALA A 477 7.58 4.26 -12.91
N GLY A 478 8.40 5.28 -12.59
CA GLY A 478 7.94 6.61 -12.19
C GLY A 478 7.40 6.70 -10.76
N ILE A 479 7.43 5.63 -9.99
CA ILE A 479 6.78 5.50 -8.68
C ILE A 479 7.71 5.03 -7.56
N MET A 480 8.91 4.52 -7.87
CA MET A 480 9.86 4.03 -6.88
C MET A 480 11.27 4.56 -7.12
N SER A 481 12.05 4.64 -6.03
CA SER A 481 13.47 4.97 -5.99
C SER A 481 14.31 3.75 -5.58
N GLY A 482 15.51 3.64 -6.15
CA GLY A 482 16.56 2.72 -5.69
C GLY A 482 17.66 3.43 -4.91
N GLN A 483 17.44 4.66 -4.48
CA GLN A 483 18.32 5.37 -3.56
C GLN A 483 18.10 4.86 -2.13
N ASP A 484 19.02 5.21 -1.23
CA ASP A 484 18.92 4.87 0.19
C ASP A 484 17.54 5.22 0.77
N GLY A 485 16.84 4.21 1.28
CA GLY A 485 15.45 4.35 1.71
C GLY A 485 15.26 5.35 2.86
N TYR A 486 16.25 5.49 3.76
CA TYR A 486 16.19 6.50 4.84
C TYR A 486 16.33 7.91 4.29
N SER A 487 17.15 8.10 3.25
CA SER A 487 17.27 9.39 2.55
C SER A 487 15.96 9.78 1.85
N ILE A 488 15.29 8.83 1.19
CA ILE A 488 13.97 9.06 0.57
C ILE A 488 12.92 9.39 1.63
N ALA A 489 12.92 8.68 2.75
CA ALA A 489 12.01 8.95 3.87
C ALA A 489 12.18 10.38 4.42
N GLN A 490 13.43 10.83 4.57
CA GLN A 490 13.73 12.18 5.03
C GLN A 490 13.28 13.25 4.02
N LEU A 491 13.57 13.06 2.73
CA LEU A 491 13.14 13.98 1.67
C LEU A 491 11.61 14.07 1.59
N TYR A 492 10.93 12.93 1.72
CA TYR A 492 9.47 12.90 1.74
C TYR A 492 8.90 13.62 2.96
N GLU A 493 9.45 13.41 4.14
CA GLU A 493 9.03 14.12 5.36
C GLU A 493 9.20 15.65 5.22
N GLU A 494 10.31 16.09 4.63
CA GLU A 494 10.55 17.52 4.34
C GLU A 494 9.49 18.07 3.38
N MET A 495 9.17 17.34 2.30
CA MET A 495 8.16 17.73 1.31
C MET A 495 6.75 17.75 1.92
N ASP A 496 6.40 16.80 2.77
CA ASP A 496 5.13 16.75 3.49
C ASP A 496 4.99 17.97 4.42
N GLN A 497 6.03 18.30 5.17
CA GLN A 497 6.05 19.49 6.04
C GLN A 497 5.92 20.79 5.24
N TRP A 498 6.56 20.91 4.06
CA TRP A 498 6.37 22.04 3.18
C TRP A 498 4.93 22.14 2.67
N THR A 499 4.30 21.04 2.30
CA THR A 499 2.90 21.01 1.89
C THR A 499 1.98 21.52 3.00
N LYS A 500 2.26 21.19 4.25
CA LYS A 500 1.55 21.72 5.42
C LYS A 500 1.75 23.23 5.58
N ARG A 501 2.95 23.75 5.28
CA ARG A 501 3.21 25.22 5.27
C ARG A 501 2.48 25.95 4.13
N LEU A 502 2.13 25.27 3.04
CA LEU A 502 1.26 25.81 2.00
C LEU A 502 -0.19 25.96 2.47
N GLY A 503 -0.57 25.34 3.59
CA GLY A 503 -1.87 25.44 4.24
C GLY A 503 -2.62 24.12 4.41
N SER A 504 -2.08 22.99 3.96
CA SER A 504 -2.73 21.70 4.10
C SER A 504 -2.77 21.24 5.56
N GLU A 505 -3.94 20.77 5.99
CA GLU A 505 -4.14 20.14 7.31
C GLU A 505 -4.28 18.61 7.21
N LEU A 506 -4.20 18.07 6.00
CA LEU A 506 -4.25 16.62 5.76
C LEU A 506 -3.05 15.92 6.43
N ARG A 507 -3.29 14.76 7.01
CA ARG A 507 -2.22 13.94 7.61
C ARG A 507 -1.20 13.48 6.57
N ALA A 508 -1.68 13.05 5.40
CA ALA A 508 -0.86 12.56 4.30
C ALA A 508 -1.36 13.16 2.96
N PRO A 509 -1.02 14.42 2.63
CA PRO A 509 -1.59 15.14 1.47
C PRO A 509 -1.27 14.45 0.13
N TYR A 510 -0.08 13.89 -0.07
CA TYR A 510 0.26 13.16 -1.29
C TYR A 510 -0.49 11.84 -1.43
N MET A 511 -0.68 11.09 -0.34
CA MET A 511 -1.51 9.89 -0.35
C MET A 511 -2.98 10.24 -0.64
N THR A 512 -3.50 11.30 -0.02
CA THR A 512 -4.85 11.79 -0.33
C THR A 512 -4.97 12.21 -1.80
N LEU A 513 -3.95 12.89 -2.36
CA LEU A 513 -3.93 13.28 -3.77
C LEU A 513 -3.97 12.07 -4.70
N SER A 514 -3.22 11.00 -4.38
CA SER A 514 -3.18 9.79 -5.19
C SER A 514 -4.55 9.13 -5.35
N PHE A 515 -5.38 9.17 -4.31
CA PHE A 515 -6.72 8.58 -4.31
C PHE A 515 -7.78 9.45 -5.01
N MET A 516 -7.47 10.70 -5.38
CA MET A 516 -8.40 11.53 -6.14
C MET A 516 -8.62 11.01 -7.57
N ALA A 517 -7.70 10.19 -8.07
CA ALA A 517 -7.80 9.54 -9.37
C ALA A 517 -8.25 8.06 -9.30
N LEU A 518 -8.48 7.49 -8.14
CA LEU A 518 -8.82 6.06 -7.95
C LEU A 518 -10.30 5.81 -8.21
N LEU A 519 -10.64 5.35 -9.42
CA LEU A 519 -12.03 5.28 -9.92
C LEU A 519 -12.86 4.17 -9.28
N VAL A 520 -12.24 3.12 -8.77
CA VAL A 520 -12.95 1.98 -8.12
C VAL A 520 -13.53 2.35 -6.76
N ILE A 521 -13.05 3.45 -6.16
CA ILE A 521 -13.57 3.94 -4.88
C ILE A 521 -14.58 5.07 -5.11
N PRO A 522 -15.79 5.05 -4.54
CA PRO A 522 -16.78 6.11 -4.67
C PRO A 522 -16.36 7.38 -3.89
N ASN A 523 -16.93 8.62 -4.19
CA ASN A 523 -18.00 8.81 -5.16
C ASN A 523 -17.49 9.43 -6.46
N LEU A 524 -17.16 10.74 -6.43
CA LEU A 524 -16.67 11.49 -7.59
C LEU A 524 -15.16 11.40 -7.68
N LYS A 525 -14.60 11.08 -8.85
CA LYS A 525 -13.17 10.93 -9.11
C LYS A 525 -12.80 11.60 -10.44
N LEU A 526 -11.50 11.82 -10.67
CA LEU A 526 -10.99 12.35 -11.92
C LEU A 526 -9.98 11.39 -12.53
N SER A 527 -10.26 10.81 -13.69
CA SER A 527 -9.25 10.09 -14.49
C SER A 527 -8.61 11.02 -15.52
N ASP A 528 -7.62 10.50 -16.25
CA ASP A 528 -7.04 11.18 -17.42
C ASP A 528 -8.05 11.37 -18.58
N GLN A 529 -9.18 10.66 -18.55
CA GLN A 529 -10.24 10.75 -19.56
C GLN A 529 -11.41 11.65 -19.16
N GLY A 530 -11.48 12.08 -17.89
CA GLY A 530 -12.51 13.01 -17.42
C GLY A 530 -13.05 12.73 -16.02
N LEU A 531 -14.03 13.53 -15.63
CA LEU A 531 -14.70 13.42 -14.33
C LEU A 531 -15.62 12.19 -14.31
N PHE A 532 -15.56 11.40 -13.24
CA PHE A 532 -16.19 10.08 -13.16
C PHE A 532 -17.06 9.94 -11.90
N ASP A 533 -18.30 9.54 -12.07
CA ASP A 533 -19.21 9.18 -10.96
C ASP A 533 -19.02 7.68 -10.63
N GLY A 534 -18.25 7.39 -9.59
CA GLY A 534 -17.95 6.01 -9.16
C GLY A 534 -19.15 5.23 -8.61
N ARG A 535 -20.27 5.90 -8.28
CA ARG A 535 -21.51 5.19 -7.89
C ARG A 535 -22.30 4.69 -9.08
N LYS A 536 -22.31 5.47 -10.17
CA LYS A 536 -23.02 5.10 -11.42
C LYS A 536 -22.12 4.40 -12.42
N PHE A 537 -20.80 4.46 -12.19
CA PHE A 537 -19.77 3.89 -13.05
C PHE A 537 -19.79 4.48 -14.46
N VAL A 538 -19.90 5.81 -14.56
CA VAL A 538 -19.97 6.56 -15.84
C VAL A 538 -19.25 7.91 -15.73
N PHE A 539 -18.78 8.43 -16.86
CA PHE A 539 -18.31 9.80 -16.95
C PHE A 539 -19.45 10.80 -16.70
N THR A 540 -19.11 11.94 -16.10
CA THR A 540 -20.05 13.00 -15.80
C THR A 540 -19.49 14.37 -16.20
N SER A 541 -20.37 15.35 -16.40
CA SER A 541 -19.98 16.74 -16.71
C SER A 541 -19.44 17.45 -15.47
N LEU A 542 -18.48 18.37 -15.67
CA LEU A 542 -18.02 19.27 -14.62
C LEU A 542 -19.14 20.22 -14.18
N PHE A 543 -19.89 20.78 -15.12
CA PHE A 543 -21.00 21.70 -14.83
C PHE A 543 -22.31 20.94 -14.63
N CYS A 544 -23.14 21.43 -13.70
CA CYS A 544 -24.43 20.84 -13.32
C CYS A 544 -25.51 21.95 -13.11
#